data_52848bab1965c94d4cfacf86ed128076
#
_entry.id   52848bab1965c94d4cfacf86ed128076
#
_cell.length_a   1.000
_cell.length_b   1.000
_cell.length_c   1.000
_cell.angle_alpha   90.00
_cell.angle_beta   90.00
_cell.angle_gamma   90.00
#
_symmetry.space_group_name_H-M   'P 1'
#
loop_
_entity.id
_entity.type
_entity.pdbx_description
1 polymer ?
#
loop_
_entity_poly.entity_id
_entity_poly.type
_entity_poly.pdbx_seq_one_letter_code
_entity_poly.pdbx_strand_id
1 'polypeptide(L)'
;MFSYIAYGLGIRSSLALPELEAGDGTADAVVRRGRLASWPAPASGLGMSAHVTAALACFSWADVGTVLVRDGARIIVDAAPRVAESILRLYVLGPALATLLRQRGLLVLHASAVSVGGEAIAFLGGPGWGKSTTAAALHARGHGVLADDIVAVAPTAGGPVILPGFPRLKLWPDASRAIGEAPERLPRVHPGLEKREFRATRGFSQEPLPLRCLYVLGEGDELEAEPLTRQQALVELLRHSYGARVLHGVKTDSHFRRSASLASCVPVSRLRNRRSLATLTDVARFIEEDLAQPVR
;
A
#
# COMPACT_ATOMS: atom_id res chain seq x y z
N MET A 1 -9.99 21.40 -11.06
CA MET A 1 -9.81 20.52 -9.89
C MET A 1 -10.56 19.24 -10.17
N PHE A 2 -9.88 18.13 -10.00
CA PHE A 2 -10.45 16.78 -10.12
C PHE A 2 -10.94 16.31 -8.75
N SER A 3 -11.93 15.42 -8.72
CA SER A 3 -12.46 14.80 -7.49
C SER A 3 -12.29 13.29 -7.56
N TYR A 4 -11.77 12.70 -6.50
CA TYR A 4 -11.45 11.27 -6.40
C TYR A 4 -11.88 10.73 -5.04
N ILE A 5 -11.94 9.38 -4.95
CA ILE A 5 -12.12 8.66 -3.69
C ILE A 5 -11.04 7.60 -3.54
N ALA A 6 -10.45 7.48 -2.36
CA ALA A 6 -9.57 6.40 -1.95
C ALA A 6 -9.47 6.34 -0.44
N TYR A 7 -9.37 5.16 0.15
CA TYR A 7 -9.27 4.95 1.60
C TYR A 7 -10.43 5.59 2.39
N GLY A 8 -11.63 5.63 1.79
CA GLY A 8 -12.78 6.30 2.38
C GLY A 8 -12.68 7.83 2.43
N LEU A 9 -11.70 8.43 1.73
CA LEU A 9 -11.49 9.88 1.70
C LEU A 9 -11.89 10.47 0.35
N GLY A 10 -12.66 11.54 0.38
CA GLY A 10 -12.83 12.43 -0.76
C GLY A 10 -11.55 13.25 -0.98
N ILE A 11 -10.96 13.17 -2.17
CA ILE A 11 -9.70 13.83 -2.52
C ILE A 11 -9.93 14.81 -3.66
N ARG A 12 -9.69 16.11 -3.42
CA ARG A 12 -9.65 17.11 -4.48
C ARG A 12 -8.23 17.38 -4.92
N SER A 13 -7.97 17.33 -6.22
CA SER A 13 -6.61 17.43 -6.77
C SER A 13 -6.52 18.41 -7.93
N SER A 14 -5.48 19.22 -7.95
CA SER A 14 -5.06 19.99 -9.14
C SER A 14 -4.24 19.15 -10.13
N LEU A 15 -3.76 17.96 -9.71
CA LEU A 15 -3.12 16.97 -10.56
C LEU A 15 -4.14 15.95 -11.01
N ALA A 16 -4.05 15.50 -12.26
CA ALA A 16 -4.81 14.33 -12.70
C ALA A 16 -4.23 13.07 -12.03
N LEU A 17 -5.07 12.31 -11.34
CA LEU A 17 -4.73 11.07 -10.64
C LEU A 17 -5.58 9.90 -11.21
N PRO A 18 -5.33 9.47 -12.46
CA PRO A 18 -6.15 8.47 -13.15
C PRO A 18 -6.08 7.08 -12.50
N GLU A 19 -5.20 6.91 -11.54
CA GLU A 19 -5.08 5.70 -10.71
C GLU A 19 -6.25 5.57 -9.72
N LEU A 20 -6.83 6.68 -9.30
CA LEU A 20 -7.93 6.73 -8.33
C LEU A 20 -9.29 6.63 -9.02
N GLU A 21 -10.29 6.21 -8.27
CA GLU A 21 -11.69 6.24 -8.73
C GLU A 21 -12.27 7.66 -8.60
N ALA A 22 -13.23 7.99 -9.48
CA ALA A 22 -13.91 9.28 -9.43
C ALA A 22 -14.71 9.43 -8.12
N GLY A 23 -14.64 10.60 -7.49
CA GLY A 23 -15.35 10.92 -6.27
C GLY A 23 -16.50 11.92 -6.50
N ASP A 24 -17.36 12.05 -5.51
CA ASP A 24 -18.58 12.92 -5.52
C ASP A 24 -18.30 14.40 -5.26
N GLY A 25 -17.06 14.78 -5.02
CA GLY A 25 -16.66 16.16 -4.77
C GLY A 25 -16.47 16.52 -3.29
N THR A 26 -16.70 15.63 -2.35
CA THR A 26 -16.26 15.82 -0.96
C THR A 26 -14.75 16.01 -0.89
N ALA A 27 -14.26 16.74 0.09
CA ALA A 27 -12.84 17.11 0.18
C ALA A 27 -12.30 16.92 1.60
N ASP A 28 -12.05 15.67 1.97
CA ASP A 28 -11.31 15.34 3.20
C ASP A 28 -9.83 15.65 3.05
N ALA A 29 -9.31 15.58 1.84
CA ALA A 29 -7.93 15.88 1.50
C ALA A 29 -7.80 16.67 0.21
N VAL A 30 -6.79 17.56 0.15
CA VAL A 30 -6.51 18.38 -1.02
C VAL A 30 -5.07 18.15 -1.49
N VAL A 31 -4.92 17.83 -2.77
CA VAL A 31 -3.63 17.74 -3.47
C VAL A 31 -3.50 18.92 -4.41
N ARG A 32 -2.46 19.73 -4.28
CA ARG A 32 -2.24 20.86 -5.17
C ARG A 32 -0.77 21.09 -5.50
N ARG A 33 -0.52 21.63 -6.67
CA ARG A 33 0.79 22.23 -6.99
C ARG A 33 0.94 23.55 -6.22
N GLY A 34 2.16 23.83 -5.75
CA GLY A 34 2.48 25.07 -5.06
C GLY A 34 3.96 25.22 -4.84
N ARG A 35 4.44 26.42 -4.61
CA ARG A 35 5.83 26.70 -4.25
C ARG A 35 6.02 26.57 -2.74
N LEU A 36 7.14 25.95 -2.34
CA LEU A 36 7.56 25.75 -0.95
C LEU A 36 8.81 26.58 -0.66
N ALA A 37 8.65 27.91 -0.61
CA ALA A 37 9.73 28.89 -0.59
C ALA A 37 10.76 28.75 0.56
N SER A 38 10.46 27.99 1.61
CA SER A 38 11.27 27.91 2.84
C SER A 38 11.82 26.52 3.13
N TRP A 39 11.75 25.60 2.15
CA TRP A 39 12.20 24.23 2.38
C TRP A 39 13.59 23.99 1.77
N PRO A 40 14.56 23.48 2.56
CA PRO A 40 15.87 23.21 2.02
C PRO A 40 15.81 22.14 0.94
N ALA A 41 16.48 22.42 -0.18
CA ALA A 41 16.70 21.41 -1.21
C ALA A 41 17.45 20.20 -0.60
N PRO A 42 17.26 18.97 -1.14
CA PRO A 42 18.04 17.83 -0.70
C PRO A 42 19.53 18.14 -0.86
N ALA A 43 20.33 17.79 0.17
CA ALA A 43 21.77 17.92 0.08
C ALA A 43 22.27 17.15 -1.15
N SER A 44 23.14 17.78 -1.94
CA SER A 44 23.71 17.18 -3.14
C SER A 44 24.37 15.84 -2.79
N GLY A 45 23.91 14.76 -3.42
CA GLY A 45 24.46 13.40 -3.22
C GLY A 45 23.56 12.43 -2.43
N LEU A 46 22.52 12.89 -1.74
CA LEU A 46 21.52 12.02 -1.12
C LEU A 46 20.26 12.03 -2.01
N GLY A 47 19.87 10.89 -2.53
CA GLY A 47 18.72 10.75 -3.45
C GLY A 47 17.38 11.23 -2.87
N MET A 48 17.26 11.36 -1.53
CA MET A 48 16.08 11.85 -0.83
C MET A 48 16.45 12.48 0.51
N SER A 49 15.78 13.59 0.85
CA SER A 49 15.74 14.12 2.22
C SER A 49 14.30 14.09 2.75
N ALA A 50 14.17 13.92 4.07
CA ALA A 50 12.87 13.93 4.72
C ALA A 50 12.94 14.66 6.06
N HIS A 51 11.92 15.47 6.34
CA HIS A 51 11.65 16.04 7.64
C HIS A 51 10.23 15.67 8.05
N VAL A 52 10.06 15.02 9.18
CA VAL A 52 8.76 14.47 9.58
C VAL A 52 8.48 14.78 11.04
N THR A 53 7.30 15.32 11.28
CA THR A 53 6.68 15.51 12.60
C THR A 53 5.31 14.84 12.63
N ALA A 54 4.59 14.92 13.73
CA ALA A 54 3.25 14.37 13.84
C ALA A 54 2.25 15.00 12.84
N ALA A 55 2.34 16.31 12.62
CA ALA A 55 1.39 17.06 11.80
C ALA A 55 1.94 17.48 10.43
N LEU A 56 3.26 17.38 10.23
CA LEU A 56 3.91 17.85 9.02
C LEU A 56 4.99 16.86 8.58
N ALA A 57 4.97 16.53 7.30
CA ALA A 57 6.05 15.78 6.67
C ALA A 57 6.44 16.44 5.35
N CYS A 58 7.74 16.56 5.10
CA CYS A 58 8.28 17.09 3.88
C CYS A 58 9.32 16.12 3.33
N PHE A 59 9.15 15.75 2.08
CA PHE A 59 10.04 14.86 1.35
C PHE A 59 10.57 15.60 0.13
N SER A 60 11.88 15.59 -0.08
CA SER A 60 12.50 16.21 -1.23
C SER A 60 13.38 15.21 -1.98
N TRP A 61 13.23 15.17 -3.30
CA TRP A 61 14.01 14.37 -4.23
C TRP A 61 14.59 15.31 -5.29
N ALA A 62 15.86 15.13 -5.62
CA ALA A 62 16.59 16.03 -6.52
C ALA A 62 15.89 16.18 -7.90
N ASP A 63 15.43 15.06 -8.47
CA ASP A 63 14.87 15.02 -9.82
C ASP A 63 13.33 15.12 -9.86
N VAL A 64 12.67 15.16 -8.72
CA VAL A 64 11.20 15.15 -8.62
C VAL A 64 10.67 16.46 -8.05
N GLY A 65 11.36 17.02 -7.08
CA GLY A 65 10.94 18.18 -6.32
C GLY A 65 10.60 17.85 -4.88
N THR A 66 9.78 18.69 -4.26
CA THR A 66 9.42 18.60 -2.84
C THR A 66 7.94 18.34 -2.68
N VAL A 67 7.58 17.42 -1.79
CA VAL A 67 6.19 17.12 -1.44
C VAL A 67 6.00 17.33 0.06
N LEU A 68 5.10 18.25 0.41
CA LEU A 68 4.70 18.54 1.77
C LEU A 68 3.35 17.91 2.09
N VAL A 69 3.27 17.19 3.20
CA VAL A 69 2.03 16.62 3.74
C VAL A 69 1.75 17.26 5.08
N ARG A 70 0.53 17.76 5.26
CA ARG A 70 0.19 18.52 6.47
C ARG A 70 -1.21 18.17 6.99
N ASP A 71 -1.28 17.97 8.31
CA ASP A 71 -2.51 17.86 9.13
C ASP A 71 -3.46 16.74 8.65
N GLY A 72 -2.94 15.71 7.96
CA GLY A 72 -3.76 14.63 7.41
C GLY A 72 -4.78 15.10 6.36
N ALA A 73 -4.61 16.30 5.80
CA ALA A 73 -5.60 16.93 4.92
C ALA A 73 -5.01 17.60 3.68
N ARG A 74 -3.71 17.87 3.64
CA ARG A 74 -3.11 18.65 2.54
C ARG A 74 -1.83 17.98 2.04
N ILE A 75 -1.74 17.86 0.72
CA ILE A 75 -0.52 17.51 -0.01
C ILE A 75 -0.19 18.64 -0.95
N ILE A 76 0.97 19.26 -0.78
CA ILE A 76 1.48 20.32 -1.66
C ILE A 76 2.68 19.78 -2.40
N VAL A 77 2.66 19.91 -3.73
CA VAL A 77 3.70 19.42 -4.63
C VAL A 77 4.42 20.60 -5.27
N ASP A 78 5.65 20.84 -4.87
CA ASP A 78 6.57 21.77 -5.53
C ASP A 78 7.46 20.95 -6.48
N ALA A 79 6.99 20.85 -7.71
CA ALA A 79 7.61 19.99 -8.72
C ALA A 79 8.91 20.57 -9.25
N ALA A 80 9.92 19.73 -9.44
CA ALA A 80 11.13 20.10 -10.16
C ALA A 80 10.80 20.50 -11.62
N PRO A 81 11.61 21.36 -12.26
CA PRO A 81 11.41 21.72 -13.66
C PRO A 81 11.36 20.49 -14.57
N ARG A 82 10.37 20.44 -15.47
CA ARG A 82 10.22 19.41 -16.52
C ARG A 82 9.95 17.98 -16.02
N VAL A 83 9.70 17.76 -14.71
CA VAL A 83 9.32 16.43 -14.23
C VAL A 83 7.95 16.01 -14.81
N ALA A 84 7.87 14.78 -15.31
CA ALA A 84 6.63 14.25 -15.87
C ALA A 84 5.57 14.06 -14.77
N GLU A 85 4.29 14.32 -15.09
CA GLU A 85 3.19 14.13 -14.14
C GLU A 85 3.07 12.69 -13.65
N SER A 86 3.35 11.70 -14.49
CA SER A 86 3.40 10.29 -14.11
C SER A 86 4.38 10.00 -12.98
N ILE A 87 5.52 10.71 -12.99
CA ILE A 87 6.51 10.62 -11.90
C ILE A 87 5.96 11.25 -10.62
N LEU A 88 5.39 12.47 -10.70
CA LEU A 88 4.81 13.14 -9.54
C LEU A 88 3.73 12.29 -8.87
N ARG A 89 2.88 11.62 -9.66
CA ARG A 89 1.82 10.74 -9.14
C ARG A 89 2.36 9.61 -8.27
N LEU A 90 3.50 9.02 -8.61
CA LEU A 90 4.12 7.96 -7.80
C LEU A 90 4.44 8.45 -6.38
N TYR A 91 4.91 9.69 -6.25
CA TYR A 91 5.26 10.28 -4.96
C TYR A 91 4.04 10.80 -4.20
N VAL A 92 3.01 11.24 -4.90
CA VAL A 92 1.73 11.65 -4.32
C VAL A 92 0.95 10.43 -3.81
N LEU A 93 0.78 9.41 -4.66
CA LEU A 93 0.01 8.20 -4.35
C LEU A 93 0.79 7.16 -3.53
N GLY A 94 2.09 7.33 -3.38
CA GLY A 94 2.95 6.53 -2.54
C GLY A 94 3.21 7.22 -1.19
N PRO A 95 4.42 7.78 -0.99
CA PRO A 95 4.85 8.28 0.32
C PRO A 95 3.97 9.40 0.88
N ALA A 96 3.45 10.31 0.04
CA ALA A 96 2.63 11.42 0.54
C ALA A 96 1.27 10.93 1.03
N LEU A 97 0.57 10.09 0.27
CA LEU A 97 -0.72 9.53 0.67
C LEU A 97 -0.59 8.63 1.91
N ALA A 98 0.42 7.76 1.95
CA ALA A 98 0.69 6.94 3.14
C ALA A 98 0.93 7.80 4.39
N THR A 99 1.66 8.91 4.25
CA THR A 99 1.90 9.85 5.34
C THR A 99 0.62 10.55 5.78
N LEU A 100 -0.21 10.99 4.84
CA LEU A 100 -1.52 11.61 5.12
C LEU A 100 -2.41 10.65 5.91
N LEU A 101 -2.50 9.39 5.51
CA LEU A 101 -3.27 8.36 6.21
C LEU A 101 -2.74 8.12 7.63
N ARG A 102 -1.42 8.12 7.83
CA ARG A 102 -0.82 8.04 9.18
C ARG A 102 -1.13 9.24 10.05
N GLN A 103 -1.09 10.47 9.49
CA GLN A 103 -1.46 11.69 10.21
C GLN A 103 -2.93 11.68 10.63
N ARG A 104 -3.78 10.97 9.89
CA ARG A 104 -5.19 10.68 10.25
C ARG A 104 -5.34 9.57 11.28
N GLY A 105 -4.25 9.01 11.74
CA GLY A 105 -4.28 8.01 12.80
C GLY A 105 -4.47 6.57 12.32
N LEU A 106 -4.34 6.28 11.04
CA LEU A 106 -4.43 4.91 10.53
C LEU A 106 -3.10 4.15 10.72
N LEU A 107 -3.18 2.83 10.87
CA LEU A 107 -2.02 1.97 10.73
C LEU A 107 -1.82 1.69 9.24
N VAL A 108 -0.69 2.14 8.70
CA VAL A 108 -0.37 2.01 7.28
C VAL A 108 0.76 1.01 7.11
N LEU A 109 0.48 -0.05 6.36
CA LEU A 109 1.41 -1.16 6.09
C LEU A 109 1.88 -1.13 4.63
N HIS A 110 3.13 -1.51 4.40
CA HIS A 110 3.63 -1.80 3.05
C HIS A 110 3.23 -3.25 2.68
N ALA A 111 2.06 -3.39 2.10
CA ALA A 111 1.37 -4.65 1.90
C ALA A 111 0.56 -4.63 0.61
N SER A 112 0.03 -5.79 0.22
CA SER A 112 -1.05 -5.92 -0.76
C SER A 112 -2.24 -6.57 -0.09
N ALA A 113 -3.47 -6.14 -0.40
CA ALA A 113 -4.69 -6.65 0.21
C ALA A 113 -5.72 -7.05 -0.84
N VAL A 114 -6.42 -8.14 -0.56
CA VAL A 114 -7.50 -8.67 -1.40
C VAL A 114 -8.73 -9.00 -0.56
N SER A 115 -9.89 -9.03 -1.22
CA SER A 115 -11.17 -9.46 -0.67
C SER A 115 -11.40 -10.92 -0.98
N VAL A 116 -11.64 -11.74 0.03
CA VAL A 116 -12.01 -13.17 -0.11
C VAL A 116 -13.24 -13.41 0.75
N GLY A 117 -14.36 -13.84 0.14
CA GLY A 117 -15.58 -14.13 0.88
C GLY A 117 -16.20 -12.94 1.63
N GLY A 118 -15.95 -11.71 1.20
CA GLY A 118 -16.44 -10.50 1.87
C GLY A 118 -15.55 -10.00 3.03
N GLU A 119 -14.43 -10.65 3.29
CA GLU A 119 -13.42 -10.25 4.27
C GLU A 119 -12.11 -9.86 3.58
N ALA A 120 -11.30 -9.06 4.24
CA ALA A 120 -10.00 -8.65 3.75
C ALA A 120 -8.90 -9.58 4.29
N ILE A 121 -7.96 -9.93 3.42
CA ILE A 121 -6.67 -10.51 3.82
C ILE A 121 -5.54 -9.65 3.26
N ALA A 122 -4.39 -9.63 3.93
CA ALA A 122 -3.26 -8.86 3.42
C ALA A 122 -1.94 -9.62 3.50
N PHE A 123 -1.06 -9.31 2.55
CA PHE A 123 0.25 -9.93 2.38
C PHE A 123 1.35 -8.94 2.76
N LEU A 124 2.14 -9.29 3.75
CA LEU A 124 3.33 -8.59 4.22
C LEU A 124 4.58 -9.25 3.64
N GLY A 125 5.65 -8.51 3.51
CA GLY A 125 6.94 -9.01 3.05
C GLY A 125 7.84 -7.90 2.53
N GLY A 126 9.11 -8.16 2.41
CA GLY A 126 10.08 -7.21 1.87
C GLY A 126 9.83 -6.87 0.39
N PRO A 127 10.57 -5.91 -0.18
CA PRO A 127 10.56 -5.67 -1.62
C PRO A 127 10.92 -6.94 -2.38
N GLY A 128 10.16 -7.26 -3.45
CA GLY A 128 10.40 -8.46 -4.26
C GLY A 128 9.92 -9.79 -3.66
N TRP A 129 9.24 -9.78 -2.51
CA TRP A 129 8.73 -11.00 -1.86
C TRP A 129 7.41 -11.52 -2.44
N GLY A 130 6.88 -10.90 -3.49
CA GLY A 130 5.73 -11.42 -4.22
C GLY A 130 4.36 -10.95 -3.70
N LYS A 131 4.26 -9.96 -2.82
CA LYS A 131 2.97 -9.43 -2.31
C LYS A 131 1.97 -9.12 -3.43
N SER A 132 2.33 -8.22 -4.34
CA SER A 132 1.49 -7.85 -5.48
C SER A 132 1.22 -9.03 -6.43
N THR A 133 2.19 -9.95 -6.56
CA THR A 133 2.07 -11.16 -7.38
C THR A 133 1.04 -12.14 -6.79
N THR A 134 1.08 -12.36 -5.46
CA THR A 134 0.11 -13.19 -4.74
C THR A 134 -1.30 -12.58 -4.81
N ALA A 135 -1.41 -11.26 -4.61
CA ALA A 135 -2.68 -10.56 -4.78
C ALA A 135 -3.23 -10.68 -6.21
N ALA A 136 -2.35 -10.59 -7.22
CA ALA A 136 -2.72 -10.78 -8.63
C ALA A 136 -3.18 -12.21 -8.94
N ALA A 137 -2.55 -13.22 -8.35
CA ALA A 137 -2.97 -14.61 -8.50
C ALA A 137 -4.37 -14.86 -7.93
N LEU A 138 -4.66 -14.34 -6.76
CA LEU A 138 -6.00 -14.41 -6.18
C LEU A 138 -7.01 -13.63 -7.02
N HIS A 139 -6.62 -12.46 -7.56
CA HIS A 139 -7.48 -11.70 -8.47
C HIS A 139 -7.80 -12.48 -9.75
N ALA A 140 -6.83 -13.17 -10.33
CA ALA A 140 -7.04 -14.04 -11.48
C ALA A 140 -8.06 -15.16 -11.20
N ARG A 141 -8.17 -15.60 -9.94
CA ARG A 141 -9.15 -16.58 -9.45
C ARG A 141 -10.51 -15.99 -9.06
N GLY A 142 -10.70 -14.67 -9.19
CA GLY A 142 -11.99 -13.99 -9.00
C GLY A 142 -12.09 -13.09 -7.78
N HIS A 143 -11.07 -13.00 -6.95
CA HIS A 143 -11.05 -12.17 -5.75
C HIS A 143 -10.79 -10.69 -6.08
N GLY A 144 -11.40 -9.77 -5.32
CA GLY A 144 -11.22 -8.33 -5.49
C GLY A 144 -9.90 -7.84 -4.90
N VAL A 145 -9.18 -6.99 -5.61
CA VAL A 145 -8.02 -6.27 -5.04
C VAL A 145 -8.52 -5.06 -4.26
N LEU A 146 -8.09 -4.91 -3.01
CA LEU A 146 -8.45 -3.76 -2.15
C LEU A 146 -7.38 -2.66 -2.20
N ALA A 147 -6.11 -3.03 -2.14
CA ALA A 147 -4.99 -2.09 -2.15
C ALA A 147 -3.67 -2.81 -2.49
N ASP A 148 -2.71 -2.06 -3.06
CA ASP A 148 -1.34 -2.51 -3.29
C ASP A 148 -0.35 -1.41 -2.89
N ASP A 149 0.82 -1.80 -2.38
CA ASP A 149 1.86 -0.94 -1.79
C ASP A 149 1.44 -0.25 -0.47
N ILE A 150 0.21 0.27 -0.36
CA ILE A 150 -0.30 0.98 0.81
C ILE A 150 -1.59 0.27 1.27
N VAL A 151 -1.53 -0.38 2.39
CA VAL A 151 -2.71 -0.96 3.06
C VAL A 151 -2.96 -0.18 4.33
N ALA A 152 -4.13 0.47 4.40
CA ALA A 152 -4.56 1.25 5.56
C ALA A 152 -5.54 0.43 6.40
N VAL A 153 -5.18 0.24 7.68
CA VAL A 153 -6.01 -0.47 8.66
C VAL A 153 -6.61 0.54 9.62
N ALA A 154 -7.93 0.53 9.75
CA ALA A 154 -8.68 1.36 10.68
C ALA A 154 -9.25 0.50 11.81
N PRO A 155 -9.19 0.93 13.07
CA PRO A 155 -9.91 0.29 14.16
C PRO A 155 -11.40 0.65 14.08
N THR A 156 -12.26 -0.31 14.31
CA THR A 156 -13.71 -0.10 14.47
C THR A 156 -14.23 -0.84 15.71
N ALA A 157 -15.47 -0.57 16.12
CA ALA A 157 -16.11 -1.29 17.22
C ALA A 157 -16.25 -2.79 16.93
N GLY A 158 -16.39 -3.18 15.65
CA GLY A 158 -16.48 -4.56 15.20
C GLY A 158 -15.12 -5.22 14.91
N GLY A 159 -14.00 -4.56 15.21
CA GLY A 159 -12.67 -5.04 14.90
C GLY A 159 -11.97 -4.20 13.82
N PRO A 160 -10.73 -4.53 13.47
CA PRO A 160 -9.98 -3.81 12.45
C PRO A 160 -10.54 -4.08 11.05
N VAL A 161 -10.58 -3.03 10.23
CA VAL A 161 -10.99 -3.10 8.81
C VAL A 161 -9.86 -2.61 7.91
N ILE A 162 -9.81 -3.13 6.68
CA ILE A 162 -8.99 -2.54 5.61
C ILE A 162 -9.84 -1.52 4.87
N LEU A 163 -9.30 -0.31 4.74
CA LEU A 163 -9.87 0.74 3.89
C LEU A 163 -9.42 0.49 2.45
N PRO A 164 -10.34 0.36 1.48
CA PRO A 164 -9.99 0.17 0.08
C PRO A 164 -9.22 1.37 -0.46
N GLY A 165 -8.09 1.09 -1.11
CA GLY A 165 -7.29 2.10 -1.77
C GLY A 165 -7.78 2.37 -3.19
N PHE A 166 -7.11 1.77 -4.15
CA PHE A 166 -7.47 1.83 -5.57
C PHE A 166 -7.02 0.54 -6.27
N PRO A 167 -7.75 0.09 -7.31
CA PRO A 167 -7.58 -1.25 -7.90
C PRO A 167 -6.40 -1.31 -8.87
N ARG A 168 -5.20 -1.10 -8.39
CA ARG A 168 -3.96 -1.13 -9.19
C ARG A 168 -2.92 -2.01 -8.54
N LEU A 169 -2.31 -2.89 -9.33
CA LEU A 169 -1.18 -3.73 -8.93
C LEU A 169 0.05 -3.35 -9.74
N LYS A 170 1.21 -3.36 -9.09
CA LYS A 170 2.50 -3.09 -9.73
C LYS A 170 3.28 -4.40 -9.90
N LEU A 171 3.20 -4.98 -11.08
CA LEU A 171 3.73 -6.30 -11.40
C LEU A 171 5.01 -6.24 -12.23
N TRP A 172 5.94 -7.15 -11.98
CA TRP A 172 7.02 -7.42 -12.91
C TRP A 172 6.49 -8.12 -14.17
N PRO A 173 7.16 -8.02 -15.34
CA PRO A 173 6.68 -8.63 -16.58
C PRO A 173 6.41 -10.14 -16.49
N ASP A 174 7.27 -10.86 -15.79
CA ASP A 174 7.12 -12.29 -15.54
C ASP A 174 5.91 -12.61 -14.65
N ALA A 175 5.68 -11.84 -13.60
CA ALA A 175 4.48 -11.96 -12.77
C ALA A 175 3.20 -11.63 -13.55
N SER A 176 3.24 -10.65 -14.46
CA SER A 176 2.10 -10.35 -15.35
C SER A 176 1.77 -11.55 -16.24
N ARG A 177 2.79 -12.18 -16.87
CA ARG A 177 2.59 -13.38 -17.71
C ARG A 177 2.06 -14.56 -16.90
N ALA A 178 2.50 -14.72 -15.66
CA ALA A 178 2.05 -15.82 -14.79
C ALA A 178 0.56 -15.76 -14.45
N ILE A 179 -0.05 -14.58 -14.52
CA ILE A 179 -1.51 -14.40 -14.34
C ILE A 179 -2.28 -14.28 -15.67
N GLY A 180 -1.63 -14.56 -16.80
CA GLY A 180 -2.24 -14.51 -18.14
C GLY A 180 -2.29 -13.14 -18.80
N GLU A 181 -1.60 -12.13 -18.24
CA GLU A 181 -1.57 -10.78 -18.80
C GLU A 181 -0.34 -10.56 -19.69
N ALA A 182 -0.52 -9.85 -20.79
CA ALA A 182 0.57 -9.47 -21.69
C ALA A 182 1.25 -8.17 -21.20
N PRO A 183 2.46 -8.23 -20.62
CA PRO A 183 3.12 -7.04 -20.05
C PRO A 183 3.41 -5.96 -21.08
N GLU A 184 3.47 -6.28 -22.36
CA GLU A 184 3.67 -5.35 -23.48
C GLU A 184 2.46 -4.42 -23.68
N ARG A 185 1.28 -4.85 -23.24
CA ARG A 185 0.02 -4.07 -23.29
C ARG A 185 -0.22 -3.22 -22.05
N LEU A 186 0.56 -3.45 -20.99
CA LEU A 186 0.40 -2.74 -19.74
C LEU A 186 1.36 -1.53 -19.67
N PRO A 187 0.88 -0.37 -19.16
CA PRO A 187 1.74 0.80 -19.01
C PRO A 187 2.86 0.52 -18.00
N ARG A 188 4.03 1.12 -18.21
CA ARG A 188 5.11 1.12 -17.22
C ARG A 188 4.74 1.99 -16.03
N VAL A 189 5.03 1.51 -14.84
CA VAL A 189 4.87 2.29 -13.59
C VAL A 189 5.81 3.51 -13.59
N HIS A 190 7.02 3.34 -14.12
CA HIS A 190 8.04 4.36 -14.22
C HIS A 190 8.93 4.08 -15.44
N PRO A 191 9.39 5.12 -16.20
CA PRO A 191 10.23 4.92 -17.39
C PRO A 191 11.50 4.08 -17.13
N GLY A 192 12.12 4.25 -15.96
CA GLY A 192 13.31 3.51 -15.53
C GLY A 192 13.05 2.17 -14.85
N LEU A 193 11.80 1.71 -14.79
CA LEU A 193 11.43 0.43 -14.16
C LEU A 193 10.65 -0.45 -15.13
N GLU A 194 10.98 -1.73 -15.14
CA GLU A 194 10.24 -2.71 -15.95
C GLU A 194 8.87 -3.10 -15.37
N LYS A 195 8.55 -2.68 -14.14
CA LYS A 195 7.22 -2.94 -13.55
C LYS A 195 6.10 -2.34 -14.39
N ARG A 196 5.03 -3.11 -14.48
CA ARG A 196 3.80 -2.78 -15.20
C ARG A 196 2.68 -2.46 -14.22
N GLU A 197 1.83 -1.54 -14.60
CA GLU A 197 0.62 -1.23 -13.87
C GLU A 197 -0.54 -2.07 -14.44
N PHE A 198 -1.09 -2.92 -13.59
CA PHE A 198 -2.26 -3.74 -13.92
C PHE A 198 -3.48 -3.20 -13.17
N ARG A 199 -4.56 -2.94 -13.91
CA ARG A 199 -5.84 -2.45 -13.35
C ARG A 199 -6.75 -3.62 -13.00
N ALA A 200 -6.92 -3.86 -11.69
CA ALA A 200 -7.67 -4.98 -11.13
C ALA A 200 -9.08 -4.54 -10.68
N THR A 201 -9.91 -4.06 -11.61
CA THR A 201 -11.23 -3.48 -11.27
C THR A 201 -12.31 -4.50 -10.97
N ARG A 202 -12.15 -5.74 -11.42
CA ARG A 202 -13.14 -6.80 -11.15
C ARG A 202 -13.18 -7.07 -9.63
N GLY A 203 -14.38 -7.02 -9.03
CA GLY A 203 -14.57 -7.26 -7.62
C GLY A 203 -14.00 -6.18 -6.69
N PHE A 204 -13.56 -5.04 -7.23
CA PHE A 204 -13.17 -3.90 -6.40
C PHE A 204 -14.40 -3.33 -5.69
N SER A 205 -14.30 -3.15 -4.38
CA SER A 205 -15.31 -2.50 -3.55
C SER A 205 -14.70 -1.25 -2.90
N GLN A 206 -15.49 -0.20 -2.76
CA GLN A 206 -15.13 0.99 -2.01
C GLN A 206 -15.47 0.89 -0.53
N GLU A 207 -16.19 -0.16 -0.13
CA GLU A 207 -16.58 -0.39 1.27
C GLU A 207 -15.42 -0.99 2.07
N PRO A 208 -15.17 -0.51 3.30
CA PRO A 208 -14.23 -1.12 4.21
C PRO A 208 -14.60 -2.57 4.51
N LEU A 209 -13.61 -3.46 4.53
CA LEU A 209 -13.83 -4.87 4.81
C LEU A 209 -13.15 -5.30 6.11
N PRO A 210 -13.79 -6.15 6.93
CA PRO A 210 -13.19 -6.74 8.12
C PRO A 210 -11.87 -7.44 7.77
N LEU A 211 -10.81 -7.15 8.53
CA LEU A 211 -9.52 -7.79 8.35
C LEU A 211 -9.51 -9.15 9.04
N ARG A 212 -9.58 -10.21 8.25
CA ARG A 212 -9.61 -11.59 8.74
C ARG A 212 -8.24 -12.07 9.21
N CYS A 213 -7.21 -11.92 8.39
CA CYS A 213 -5.85 -12.35 8.74
C CYS A 213 -4.79 -11.63 7.89
N LEU A 214 -3.52 -11.81 8.30
CA LEU A 214 -2.35 -11.32 7.62
C LEU A 214 -1.38 -12.49 7.33
N TYR A 215 -0.83 -12.54 6.12
CA TYR A 215 0.22 -13.47 5.76
C TYR A 215 1.54 -12.73 5.58
N VAL A 216 2.57 -13.14 6.31
CA VAL A 216 3.94 -12.70 6.12
C VAL A 216 4.61 -13.67 5.14
N LEU A 217 4.91 -13.21 3.93
CA LEU A 217 5.52 -14.05 2.91
C LEU A 217 6.95 -14.43 3.31
N GLY A 218 7.25 -15.72 3.26
CA GLY A 218 8.53 -16.31 3.60
C GLY A 218 8.98 -17.34 2.55
N GLU A 219 10.25 -17.68 2.57
CA GLU A 219 10.83 -18.76 1.76
C GLU A 219 10.82 -20.07 2.52
N GLY A 220 10.51 -21.17 1.85
CA GLY A 220 10.49 -22.51 2.38
C GLY A 220 10.37 -23.54 1.25
N ASP A 221 10.74 -24.79 1.55
CA ASP A 221 10.67 -25.89 0.58
C ASP A 221 9.25 -26.39 0.36
N GLU A 222 8.42 -26.28 1.38
CA GLU A 222 7.03 -26.68 1.38
C GLU A 222 6.10 -25.46 1.46
N LEU A 223 4.86 -25.62 0.98
CA LEU A 223 3.83 -24.63 1.06
C LEU A 223 3.06 -24.82 2.37
N GLU A 224 3.28 -23.92 3.32
CA GLU A 224 2.70 -23.99 4.65
C GLU A 224 2.37 -22.61 5.22
N ALA A 225 1.41 -22.54 6.12
CA ALA A 225 1.08 -21.34 6.90
C ALA A 225 1.33 -21.61 8.40
N GLU A 226 2.42 -21.06 8.93
CA GLU A 226 2.82 -21.18 10.33
C GLU A 226 2.25 -20.00 11.13
N PRO A 227 1.35 -20.22 12.11
CA PRO A 227 0.85 -19.14 12.97
C PRO A 227 1.98 -18.47 13.74
N LEU A 228 1.97 -17.15 13.77
CA LEU A 228 2.93 -16.36 14.55
C LEU A 228 2.39 -16.07 15.95
N THR A 229 3.26 -16.08 16.94
CA THR A 229 2.93 -15.52 18.27
C THR A 229 2.65 -14.03 18.17
N ARG A 230 1.95 -13.45 19.15
CA ARG A 230 1.66 -12.01 19.21
C ARG A 230 2.93 -11.16 19.14
N GLN A 231 4.01 -11.60 19.77
CA GLN A 231 5.29 -10.89 19.74
C GLN A 231 5.91 -10.92 18.34
N GLN A 232 5.92 -12.08 17.69
CA GLN A 232 6.41 -12.22 16.32
C GLN A 232 5.56 -11.39 15.35
N ALA A 233 4.23 -11.45 15.48
CA ALA A 233 3.29 -10.66 14.69
C ALA A 233 3.56 -9.16 14.84
N LEU A 234 3.75 -8.67 16.08
CA LEU A 234 4.10 -7.27 16.33
C LEU A 234 5.40 -6.86 15.64
N VAL A 235 6.44 -7.69 15.71
CA VAL A 235 7.72 -7.42 15.04
C VAL A 235 7.54 -7.31 13.53
N GLU A 236 6.76 -8.22 12.91
CA GLU A 236 6.51 -8.17 11.47
C GLU A 236 5.66 -6.94 11.07
N LEU A 237 4.65 -6.57 11.84
CA LEU A 237 3.86 -5.36 11.61
C LEU A 237 4.71 -4.09 11.68
N LEU A 238 5.60 -3.98 12.66
CA LEU A 238 6.53 -2.85 12.76
C LEU A 238 7.52 -2.82 11.60
N ARG A 239 8.07 -3.97 11.22
CA ARG A 239 9.02 -4.13 10.11
C ARG A 239 8.39 -3.74 8.77
N HIS A 240 7.13 -4.10 8.56
CA HIS A 240 6.38 -3.84 7.33
C HIS A 240 5.50 -2.59 7.39
N SER A 241 5.66 -1.76 8.39
CA SER A 241 5.04 -0.43 8.44
C SER A 241 5.53 0.42 7.28
N TYR A 242 4.61 1.10 6.60
CA TYR A 242 4.98 1.97 5.48
C TYR A 242 5.89 3.11 5.95
N GLY A 243 7.01 3.27 5.28
CA GLY A 243 7.96 4.34 5.60
C GLY A 243 8.73 4.14 6.91
N ALA A 244 8.75 2.96 7.50
CA ALA A 244 9.46 2.66 8.76
C ALA A 244 10.91 3.19 8.78
N ARG A 245 11.62 3.12 7.65
CA ARG A 245 13.01 3.60 7.52
C ARG A 245 13.15 5.13 7.51
N VAL A 246 12.13 5.86 7.07
CA VAL A 246 12.16 7.32 6.90
C VAL A 246 11.58 8.04 8.11
N LEU A 247 10.74 7.35 8.86
CA LEU A 247 9.93 7.91 9.94
C LEU A 247 10.51 7.64 11.34
N HIS A 248 11.76 7.21 11.42
CA HIS A 248 12.45 6.88 12.69
C HIS A 248 12.50 8.02 13.74
N GLY A 249 12.21 9.27 13.38
CA GLY A 249 12.22 10.43 14.28
C GLY A 249 10.85 10.85 14.81
N VAL A 250 9.75 10.27 14.34
CA VAL A 250 8.41 10.66 14.80
C VAL A 250 7.97 9.79 15.96
N LYS A 251 7.44 10.42 17.01
CA LYS A 251 6.90 9.72 18.20
C LYS A 251 6.09 8.48 17.79
N THR A 252 6.68 7.32 18.07
CA THR A 252 6.24 6.02 17.59
C THR A 252 5.18 5.38 18.50
N ASP A 253 4.87 5.96 19.66
CA ASP A 253 3.99 5.37 20.66
C ASP A 253 2.61 5.01 20.10
N SER A 254 1.98 5.90 19.35
CA SER A 254 0.68 5.64 18.76
C SER A 254 0.75 4.55 17.66
N HIS A 255 1.83 4.53 16.89
CA HIS A 255 2.05 3.53 15.87
C HIS A 255 2.34 2.16 16.50
N PHE A 256 3.20 2.13 17.51
CA PHE A 256 3.49 0.91 18.27
C PHE A 256 2.23 0.33 18.92
N ARG A 257 1.42 1.17 19.60
CA ARG A 257 0.17 0.73 20.23
C ARG A 257 -0.82 0.16 19.22
N ARG A 258 -0.96 0.78 18.05
CA ARG A 258 -1.84 0.26 16.98
C ARG A 258 -1.33 -1.07 16.42
N SER A 259 -0.01 -1.20 16.21
CA SER A 259 0.58 -2.46 15.77
C SER A 259 0.39 -3.56 16.83
N ALA A 260 0.58 -3.23 18.11
CA ALA A 260 0.36 -4.17 19.21
C ALA A 260 -1.12 -4.57 19.34
N SER A 261 -2.04 -3.61 19.22
CA SER A 261 -3.47 -3.88 19.19
C SER A 261 -3.84 -4.80 18.03
N LEU A 262 -3.35 -4.53 16.82
CA LEU A 262 -3.60 -5.38 15.65
C LEU A 262 -3.05 -6.79 15.85
N ALA A 263 -1.81 -6.92 16.34
CA ALA A 263 -1.19 -8.22 16.63
C ALA A 263 -1.92 -9.04 17.71
N SER A 264 -2.74 -8.38 18.54
CA SER A 264 -3.49 -9.06 19.59
C SER A 264 -4.86 -9.56 19.14
N CYS A 265 -5.42 -9.02 18.06
CA CYS A 265 -6.80 -9.30 17.64
C CYS A 265 -6.92 -9.88 16.22
N VAL A 266 -5.87 -9.85 15.40
CA VAL A 266 -5.88 -10.42 14.06
C VAL A 266 -4.85 -11.54 13.96
N PRO A 267 -5.23 -12.72 13.46
CA PRO A 267 -4.30 -13.81 13.17
C PRO A 267 -3.24 -13.36 12.14
N VAL A 268 -1.98 -13.68 12.44
CA VAL A 268 -0.85 -13.45 11.54
C VAL A 268 -0.12 -14.76 11.36
N SER A 269 0.03 -15.22 10.12
CA SER A 269 0.76 -16.44 9.80
C SER A 269 1.94 -16.16 8.88
N ARG A 270 3.01 -16.92 9.00
CA ARG A 270 4.08 -16.95 8.02
C ARG A 270 3.72 -17.92 6.92
N LEU A 271 3.47 -17.40 5.71
CA LEU A 271 3.22 -18.22 4.52
C LEU A 271 4.55 -18.51 3.84
N ARG A 272 5.03 -19.73 3.99
CA ARG A 272 6.25 -20.22 3.36
C ARG A 272 5.94 -20.91 2.06
N ASN A 273 6.74 -20.68 1.04
CA ASN A 273 6.68 -21.37 -0.23
C ASN A 273 8.01 -21.26 -0.97
N ARG A 274 8.20 -22.10 -1.97
CA ARG A 274 9.27 -21.90 -2.96
C ARG A 274 8.95 -20.63 -3.74
N ARG A 275 9.91 -19.71 -3.81
CA ARG A 275 9.77 -18.44 -4.52
C ARG A 275 9.81 -18.64 -6.04
N SER A 276 8.79 -19.31 -6.56
CA SER A 276 8.63 -19.63 -7.97
C SER A 276 7.27 -19.18 -8.49
N LEU A 277 7.24 -18.57 -9.67
CA LEU A 277 5.99 -18.24 -10.35
C LEU A 277 5.23 -19.49 -10.80
N ALA A 278 5.91 -20.63 -10.98
CA ALA A 278 5.27 -21.90 -11.33
C ALA A 278 4.35 -22.43 -10.22
N THR A 279 4.61 -22.09 -8.96
CA THR A 279 3.78 -22.51 -7.81
C THR A 279 2.69 -21.49 -7.45
N LEU A 280 2.55 -20.41 -8.19
CA LEU A 280 1.69 -19.29 -7.84
C LEU A 280 0.20 -19.69 -7.73
N THR A 281 -0.27 -20.56 -8.62
CA THR A 281 -1.63 -21.09 -8.59
C THR A 281 -1.88 -21.96 -7.35
N ASP A 282 -0.89 -22.75 -6.95
CA ASP A 282 -0.99 -23.60 -5.76
C ASP A 282 -1.00 -22.75 -4.49
N VAL A 283 -0.18 -21.68 -4.44
CA VAL A 283 -0.20 -20.71 -3.34
C VAL A 283 -1.57 -20.05 -3.21
N ALA A 284 -2.18 -19.63 -4.32
CA ALA A 284 -3.50 -19.00 -4.28
C ALA A 284 -4.58 -20.00 -3.80
N ARG A 285 -4.55 -21.24 -4.26
CA ARG A 285 -5.46 -22.31 -3.83
C ARG A 285 -5.28 -22.63 -2.35
N PHE A 286 -4.04 -22.78 -1.89
CA PHE A 286 -3.73 -23.02 -0.49
C PHE A 286 -4.31 -21.92 0.42
N ILE A 287 -4.18 -20.64 0.03
CA ILE A 287 -4.76 -19.53 0.77
C ILE A 287 -6.29 -19.66 0.86
N GLU A 288 -6.97 -20.00 -0.24
CA GLU A 288 -8.42 -20.23 -0.24
C GLU A 288 -8.83 -21.37 0.69
N GLU A 289 -8.08 -22.49 0.68
CA GLU A 289 -8.30 -23.65 1.53
C GLU A 289 -8.04 -23.33 3.02
N ASP A 290 -6.97 -22.59 3.33
CA ASP A 290 -6.66 -22.13 4.68
C ASP A 290 -7.78 -21.22 5.23
N LEU A 291 -8.29 -20.33 4.40
CA LEU A 291 -9.40 -19.45 4.74
C LEU A 291 -10.76 -20.19 4.87
N ALA A 292 -10.94 -21.33 4.22
CA ALA A 292 -12.16 -22.14 4.39
C ALA A 292 -12.22 -22.85 5.74
N GLN A 293 -11.08 -22.97 6.45
CA GLN A 293 -11.04 -23.52 7.79
C GLN A 293 -11.53 -22.48 8.82
N PRO A 294 -12.21 -22.91 9.89
CA PRO A 294 -12.56 -22.02 10.99
C PRO A 294 -11.28 -21.41 11.60
N VAL A 295 -11.35 -20.15 12.00
CA VAL A 295 -10.22 -19.46 12.67
C VAL A 295 -9.82 -20.26 13.91
N ARG A 296 -8.58 -20.76 13.92
CA ARG A 296 -8.00 -21.52 15.04
C ARG A 296 -7.61 -20.62 16.21
#